data_2e86100604689b1e938cb86a9fdde4aa
#
_entry.id   2e86100604689b1e938cb86a9fdde4aa
#
_cell.length_a   1.000
_cell.length_b   1.000
_cell.length_c   1.000
_cell.angle_alpha   90.00
_cell.angle_beta   90.00
_cell.angle_gamma   90.00
#
_symmetry.space_group_name_H-M   'P 1'
#
loop_
_entity.id
_entity.type
_entity.pdbx_description
1 polymer ?
#
loop_
_entity_poly.entity_id
_entity_poly.type
_entity_poly.pdbx_seq_one_letter_code
_entity_poly.pdbx_strand_id
1 'polypeptide(L)'
;MAIEVAKVELKSVQDASGLEACIRQGQFTADQVIAVIGKTEGNGGVNDFTRILADQAFRRVLLKSGRRGEAEIADIPMVWSGGCDGVITPHATIFARNDKTGPAAKPRLTIGTAMSGELKPEDIGRPAMVEKVAEAVKAAMRDAGIDDPKDVHYVQTKTPLLTIETMRDAESRGQHVACEVHDSMGVSNGTTALGIAVALGEIKMPKAEEICRNLDLYSSVASCSSGVELTQAQVVLLGNRPGAGGRYRIGHAVMKDALDIDGIYDAIRDAGLELPARPRAEDLGGRVVNCFMKCEADRRGTLRGRRQIMLDDSDVHHHRHSKAAVGGVAAAAIGDPAVFVSVDAMHQGPQGGGPVIAIVDVGE
;
A
#
# COMPACT_ATOMS: atom_id res chain seq x y z
N MET A 1 -22.78 1.08 3.67
CA MET A 1 -21.68 1.11 4.66
C MET A 1 -20.83 2.34 4.37
N ALA A 2 -20.27 2.96 5.41
CA ALA A 2 -19.33 4.07 5.27
C ALA A 2 -17.98 3.70 5.88
N ILE A 3 -16.93 4.33 5.38
CA ILE A 3 -15.57 4.18 5.91
C ILE A 3 -15.20 5.48 6.62
N GLU A 4 -14.80 5.34 7.87
CA GLU A 4 -14.12 6.39 8.63
C GLU A 4 -12.61 6.20 8.47
N VAL A 5 -11.90 7.30 8.25
CA VAL A 5 -10.46 7.30 8.06
C VAL A 5 -9.81 8.21 9.09
N ALA A 6 -8.84 7.69 9.82
CA ALA A 6 -8.04 8.49 10.74
C ALA A 6 -6.55 8.32 10.43
N LYS A 7 -5.82 9.43 10.30
CA LYS A 7 -4.37 9.43 10.23
C LYS A 7 -3.82 9.84 11.60
N VAL A 8 -2.92 9.04 12.16
CA VAL A 8 -2.30 9.26 13.46
C VAL A 8 -0.79 9.20 13.35
N GLU A 9 -0.09 10.12 13.96
CA GLU A 9 1.36 10.13 14.07
C GLU A 9 1.83 9.09 15.09
N LEU A 10 2.99 8.47 14.84
CA LEU A 10 3.68 7.57 15.77
C LEU A 10 4.90 8.30 16.36
N LYS A 11 4.85 8.65 17.63
CA LYS A 11 5.99 9.27 18.36
C LYS A 11 7.12 8.28 18.66
N SER A 12 6.82 7.00 18.58
CA SER A 12 7.75 5.89 18.65
C SER A 12 7.16 4.68 17.93
N VAL A 13 7.97 3.66 17.67
CA VAL A 13 7.54 2.45 16.95
C VAL A 13 6.39 1.68 17.64
N GLN A 14 6.20 1.85 18.94
CA GLN A 14 5.13 1.21 19.72
C GLN A 14 4.02 2.19 20.11
N ASP A 15 4.03 3.41 19.60
CA ASP A 15 3.04 4.41 19.94
C ASP A 15 1.71 4.14 19.21
N ALA A 16 0.74 3.62 19.95
CA ALA A 16 -0.63 3.44 19.49
C ALA A 16 -1.61 4.42 20.17
N SER A 17 -1.09 5.47 20.84
CA SER A 17 -1.91 6.45 21.58
C SER A 17 -2.88 7.21 20.68
N GLY A 18 -2.53 7.42 19.40
CA GLY A 18 -3.42 8.01 18.42
C GLY A 18 -4.65 7.14 18.14
N LEU A 19 -4.49 5.82 18.01
CA LEU A 19 -5.60 4.88 17.88
C LEU A 19 -6.48 4.89 19.13
N GLU A 20 -5.88 4.85 20.33
CA GLU A 20 -6.62 4.95 21.60
C GLU A 20 -7.41 6.26 21.69
N ALA A 21 -6.84 7.36 21.23
CA ALA A 21 -7.50 8.66 21.21
C ALA A 21 -8.72 8.66 20.28
N CYS A 22 -8.60 8.13 19.06
CA CYS A 22 -9.71 8.02 18.11
C CYS A 22 -10.88 7.22 18.70
N ILE A 23 -10.59 6.06 19.33
CA ILE A 23 -11.60 5.22 19.98
C ILE A 23 -12.25 5.97 21.15
N ARG A 24 -11.46 6.58 22.03
CA ARG A 24 -11.95 7.33 23.19
C ARG A 24 -12.82 8.53 22.80
N GLN A 25 -12.49 9.21 21.72
CA GLN A 25 -13.24 10.35 21.19
C GLN A 25 -14.50 9.93 20.42
N GLY A 26 -14.72 8.63 20.21
CA GLY A 26 -15.89 8.11 19.52
C GLY A 26 -15.89 8.33 18.01
N GLN A 27 -14.71 8.53 17.38
CA GLN A 27 -14.63 8.59 15.92
C GLN A 27 -15.07 7.25 15.31
N PHE A 28 -14.66 6.16 15.94
CA PHE A 28 -15.08 4.79 15.66
C PHE A 28 -14.83 3.91 16.90
N THR A 29 -15.41 2.71 16.92
CA THR A 29 -15.10 1.70 17.94
C THR A 29 -13.97 0.78 17.48
N ALA A 30 -13.30 0.11 18.41
CA ALA A 30 -12.27 -0.87 18.09
C ALA A 30 -12.82 -2.00 17.19
N ASP A 31 -14.06 -2.42 17.39
CA ASP A 31 -14.72 -3.47 16.61
C ASP A 31 -15.03 -3.05 15.15
N GLN A 32 -15.02 -1.76 14.86
CA GLN A 32 -15.21 -1.23 13.50
C GLN A 32 -13.94 -1.17 12.68
N VAL A 33 -12.74 -1.26 13.31
CA VAL A 33 -11.47 -1.22 12.59
C VAL A 33 -11.33 -2.46 11.71
N ILE A 34 -11.09 -2.25 10.41
CA ILE A 34 -10.99 -3.30 9.39
C ILE A 34 -9.62 -3.39 8.71
N ALA A 35 -8.83 -2.33 8.76
CA ALA A 35 -7.48 -2.31 8.18
C ALA A 35 -6.65 -1.18 8.81
N VAL A 36 -5.32 -1.37 8.78
CA VAL A 36 -4.34 -0.32 9.11
C VAL A 36 -3.23 -0.34 8.06
N ILE A 37 -2.85 0.84 7.57
CA ILE A 37 -1.69 1.01 6.70
C ILE A 37 -0.78 2.04 7.34
N GLY A 38 0.45 1.63 7.69
CA GLY A 38 1.33 2.48 8.46
C GLY A 38 2.77 2.52 7.96
N LYS A 39 3.45 3.59 8.36
CA LYS A 39 4.84 3.88 8.05
C LYS A 39 5.65 3.93 9.35
N THR A 40 6.69 3.13 9.44
CA THR A 40 7.58 3.08 10.62
C THR A 40 8.98 3.57 10.29
N GLU A 41 9.73 3.99 11.29
CA GLU A 41 11.09 4.55 11.16
C GLU A 41 12.22 3.51 11.03
N GLY A 42 11.87 2.23 10.80
CA GLY A 42 12.84 1.15 10.64
C GLY A 42 13.68 1.23 9.36
N ASN A 43 14.48 0.20 9.11
CA ASN A 43 15.36 0.15 7.96
C ASN A 43 14.68 -0.21 6.64
N GLY A 44 13.43 -0.70 6.70
CA GLY A 44 12.66 -1.14 5.52
C GLY A 44 13.12 -2.46 4.89
N GLY A 45 14.13 -3.12 5.49
CA GLY A 45 14.68 -4.39 5.02
C GLY A 45 13.94 -5.61 5.55
N VAL A 46 14.47 -6.80 5.27
CA VAL A 46 13.89 -8.09 5.72
C VAL A 46 13.78 -8.16 7.23
N ASN A 47 14.82 -7.72 7.95
CA ASN A 47 14.92 -7.75 9.41
C ASN A 47 14.49 -6.44 10.09
N ASP A 48 13.53 -5.73 9.50
CA ASP A 48 12.95 -4.53 10.13
C ASP A 48 11.96 -4.90 11.23
N PHE A 49 12.41 -4.89 12.47
CA PHE A 49 11.59 -5.22 13.64
C PHE A 49 10.56 -4.15 14.00
N THR A 50 10.72 -2.91 13.50
CA THR A 50 9.78 -1.83 13.83
C THR A 50 8.36 -2.13 13.34
N ARG A 51 8.22 -2.83 12.22
CA ARG A 51 6.91 -3.25 11.68
C ARG A 51 6.17 -4.18 12.63
N ILE A 52 6.88 -5.17 13.19
CA ILE A 52 6.30 -6.16 14.13
C ILE A 52 5.91 -5.46 15.43
N LEU A 53 6.73 -4.55 15.93
CA LEU A 53 6.46 -3.82 17.18
C LEU A 53 5.24 -2.90 17.03
N ALA A 54 5.11 -2.20 15.91
CA ALA A 54 3.94 -1.36 15.61
C ALA A 54 2.67 -2.21 15.50
N ASP A 55 2.73 -3.32 14.77
CA ASP A 55 1.62 -4.27 14.61
C ASP A 55 1.12 -4.75 15.99
N GLN A 56 2.01 -5.23 16.83
CA GLN A 56 1.68 -5.70 18.18
C GLN A 56 1.06 -4.61 19.06
N ALA A 57 1.58 -3.37 18.96
CA ALA A 57 1.06 -2.26 19.74
C ALA A 57 -0.39 -1.93 19.35
N PHE A 58 -0.68 -1.85 18.04
CA PHE A 58 -2.02 -1.58 17.54
C PHE A 58 -3.01 -2.72 17.85
N ARG A 59 -2.62 -3.98 17.63
CA ARG A 59 -3.45 -5.15 17.99
C ARG A 59 -3.78 -5.18 19.48
N ARG A 60 -2.82 -4.86 20.36
CA ARG A 60 -3.04 -4.78 21.80
C ARG A 60 -4.10 -3.74 22.18
N VAL A 61 -4.10 -2.58 21.52
CA VAL A 61 -5.15 -1.56 21.74
C VAL A 61 -6.52 -2.08 21.32
N LEU A 62 -6.61 -2.72 20.15
CA LEU A 62 -7.88 -3.28 19.67
C LEU A 62 -8.42 -4.37 20.59
N LEU A 63 -7.57 -5.28 21.05
CA LEU A 63 -7.94 -6.34 22.01
C LEU A 63 -8.45 -5.76 23.34
N LYS A 64 -7.79 -4.72 23.84
CA LYS A 64 -8.15 -4.09 25.11
C LYS A 64 -9.44 -3.26 25.00
N SER A 65 -9.72 -2.68 23.86
CA SER A 65 -10.77 -1.67 23.66
C SER A 65 -12.02 -2.19 22.96
N GLY A 66 -11.96 -3.40 22.38
CA GLY A 66 -13.04 -4.02 21.63
C GLY A 66 -13.58 -5.30 22.29
N ARG A 67 -14.45 -6.00 21.57
CA ARG A 67 -15.05 -7.28 21.98
C ARG A 67 -14.51 -8.46 21.17
N ARG A 68 -13.73 -8.20 20.12
CA ARG A 68 -13.12 -9.23 19.27
C ARG A 68 -12.04 -9.99 20.02
N GLY A 69 -12.00 -11.31 19.80
CA GLY A 69 -10.95 -12.18 20.31
C GLY A 69 -9.63 -12.06 19.54
N GLU A 70 -8.56 -12.71 20.05
CA GLU A 70 -7.23 -12.69 19.44
C GLU A 70 -7.24 -13.12 17.98
N ALA A 71 -7.97 -14.20 17.64
CA ALA A 71 -8.07 -14.71 16.27
C ALA A 71 -8.69 -13.68 15.32
N GLU A 72 -9.79 -13.05 15.72
CA GLU A 72 -10.45 -12.02 14.89
C GLU A 72 -9.60 -10.76 14.72
N ILE A 73 -8.82 -10.39 15.74
CA ILE A 73 -7.86 -9.28 15.64
C ILE A 73 -6.66 -9.67 14.77
N ALA A 74 -6.21 -10.93 14.81
CA ALA A 74 -5.13 -11.42 13.95
C ALA A 74 -5.51 -11.37 12.45
N ASP A 75 -6.79 -11.55 12.12
CA ASP A 75 -7.30 -11.51 10.75
C ASP A 75 -7.42 -10.09 10.18
N ILE A 76 -7.30 -9.03 11.02
CA ILE A 76 -7.30 -7.65 10.51
C ILE A 76 -5.97 -7.40 9.77
N PRO A 77 -6.00 -7.08 8.45
CA PRO A 77 -4.78 -6.75 7.73
C PRO A 77 -4.19 -5.45 8.26
N MET A 78 -2.95 -5.53 8.71
CA MET A 78 -2.16 -4.37 9.15
C MET A 78 -0.86 -4.33 8.34
N VAL A 79 -0.83 -3.47 7.33
CA VAL A 79 0.33 -3.35 6.45
C VAL A 79 1.26 -2.25 6.94
N TRP A 80 2.40 -2.66 7.47
CA TRP A 80 3.46 -1.77 7.93
C TRP A 80 4.61 -1.75 6.93
N SER A 81 5.02 -0.54 6.52
CA SER A 81 6.18 -0.30 5.66
C SER A 81 7.26 0.44 6.44
N GLY A 82 8.46 -0.14 6.52
CA GLY A 82 9.60 0.47 7.20
C GLY A 82 10.29 1.54 6.36
N GLY A 83 11.05 2.40 7.05
CA GLY A 83 11.89 3.42 6.45
C GLY A 83 11.17 4.76 6.21
N CYS A 84 11.20 5.61 7.22
CA CYS A 84 10.86 7.03 7.11
C CYS A 84 12.13 7.79 6.71
N ASP A 85 12.36 7.87 5.40
CA ASP A 85 13.55 8.51 4.84
C ASP A 85 13.27 9.97 4.47
N GLY A 86 14.28 10.83 4.59
CA GLY A 86 14.14 12.26 4.34
C GLY A 86 13.20 12.93 5.35
N VAL A 87 12.12 13.51 4.87
CA VAL A 87 11.14 14.26 5.67
C VAL A 87 9.91 13.44 6.09
N ILE A 88 9.85 12.16 5.71
CA ILE A 88 8.67 11.32 5.96
C ILE A 88 8.48 11.10 7.45
N THR A 89 7.30 11.42 7.98
CA THR A 89 6.94 11.22 9.38
C THR A 89 6.31 9.84 9.61
N PRO A 90 6.71 9.10 10.66
CA PRO A 90 6.07 7.85 11.06
C PRO A 90 4.59 8.08 11.39
N HIS A 91 3.70 7.30 10.77
CA HIS A 91 2.25 7.46 10.96
C HIS A 91 1.49 6.18 10.60
N ALA A 92 0.24 6.12 11.00
CA ALA A 92 -0.69 5.09 10.57
C ALA A 92 -1.99 5.71 10.05
N THR A 93 -2.53 5.11 8.99
CA THR A 93 -3.89 5.37 8.50
C THR A 93 -4.76 4.20 8.93
N ILE A 94 -5.78 4.48 9.72
CA ILE A 94 -6.71 3.53 10.30
C ILE A 94 -8.01 3.63 9.52
N PHE A 95 -8.55 2.48 9.13
CA PHE A 95 -9.81 2.39 8.41
C PHE A 95 -10.83 1.65 9.27
N ALA A 96 -11.97 2.29 9.52
CA ALA A 96 -13.07 1.71 10.27
C ALA A 96 -14.36 1.73 9.43
N ARG A 97 -15.12 0.63 9.49
CA ARG A 97 -16.36 0.44 8.73
C ARG A 97 -17.58 0.59 9.65
N ASN A 98 -18.57 1.35 9.21
CA ASN A 98 -19.86 1.47 9.88
C ASN A 98 -21.04 1.26 8.91
N ASP A 99 -22.25 1.18 9.43
CA ASP A 99 -23.45 0.84 8.63
C ASP A 99 -24.12 2.04 7.95
N LYS A 100 -23.53 3.24 8.02
CA LYS A 100 -24.08 4.42 7.35
C LYS A 100 -24.08 4.22 5.84
N THR A 101 -25.17 4.59 5.19
CA THR A 101 -25.31 4.59 3.73
C THR A 101 -25.38 6.02 3.21
N GLY A 102 -25.10 6.21 1.94
CA GLY A 102 -25.15 7.51 1.28
C GLY A 102 -25.99 7.48 -0.01
N PRO A 103 -26.16 8.63 -0.68
CA PRO A 103 -26.83 8.72 -1.95
C PRO A 103 -26.12 7.93 -3.03
N ALA A 104 -26.85 7.17 -3.86
CA ALA A 104 -26.28 6.41 -4.95
C ALA A 104 -25.56 7.29 -6.01
N ALA A 105 -25.99 8.54 -6.16
CA ALA A 105 -25.41 9.50 -7.11
C ALA A 105 -24.02 10.03 -6.69
N LYS A 106 -23.58 9.77 -5.47
CA LYS A 106 -22.30 10.27 -4.94
C LYS A 106 -21.42 9.08 -4.50
N PRO A 107 -20.56 8.54 -5.37
CA PRO A 107 -19.64 7.48 -4.97
C PRO A 107 -18.75 7.94 -3.79
N ARG A 108 -18.55 7.05 -2.83
CA ARG A 108 -17.73 7.28 -1.64
C ARG A 108 -16.78 6.11 -1.42
N LEU A 109 -15.74 6.38 -0.65
CA LEU A 109 -14.74 5.40 -0.26
C LEU A 109 -15.38 4.13 0.29
N THR A 110 -14.98 3.00 -0.27
CA THR A 110 -15.26 1.66 0.23
C THR A 110 -13.97 0.87 0.31
N ILE A 111 -13.94 -0.13 1.19
CA ILE A 111 -12.77 -1.00 1.40
C ILE A 111 -13.24 -2.44 1.44
N GLY A 112 -12.49 -3.31 0.80
CA GLY A 112 -12.60 -4.74 0.96
C GLY A 112 -11.26 -5.35 1.37
N THR A 113 -11.34 -6.42 2.15
CA THR A 113 -10.17 -7.17 2.60
C THR A 113 -10.30 -8.63 2.22
N ALA A 114 -9.17 -9.26 1.92
CA ALA A 114 -9.12 -10.70 1.67
C ALA A 114 -7.74 -11.27 2.03
N MET A 115 -7.73 -12.56 2.28
CA MET A 115 -6.51 -13.36 2.37
C MET A 115 -6.44 -14.28 1.15
N SER A 116 -5.26 -14.49 0.59
CA SER A 116 -5.09 -15.52 -0.43
C SER A 116 -5.11 -16.92 0.20
N GLY A 117 -5.16 -17.95 -0.63
CA GLY A 117 -4.69 -19.27 -0.22
C GLY A 117 -3.19 -19.22 0.17
N GLU A 118 -2.71 -20.29 0.79
CA GLU A 118 -1.30 -20.42 1.15
C GLU A 118 -0.38 -20.20 -0.06
N LEU A 119 0.63 -19.36 0.11
CA LEU A 119 1.70 -19.11 -0.83
C LEU A 119 2.93 -19.91 -0.39
N LYS A 120 3.21 -21.00 -1.08
CA LYS A 120 4.40 -21.80 -0.81
C LYS A 120 5.66 -21.10 -1.31
N PRO A 121 6.84 -21.41 -0.75
CA PRO A 121 8.11 -20.81 -1.18
C PRO A 121 8.33 -20.94 -2.70
N GLU A 122 7.98 -22.08 -3.28
CA GLU A 122 8.08 -22.35 -4.71
C GLU A 122 7.09 -21.59 -5.59
N ASP A 123 6.05 -20.98 -5.02
CA ASP A 123 5.10 -20.13 -5.77
C ASP A 123 5.67 -18.73 -6.04
N ILE A 124 6.54 -18.24 -5.15
CA ILE A 124 7.09 -16.88 -5.21
C ILE A 124 7.88 -16.68 -6.51
N GLY A 125 7.51 -15.65 -7.28
CA GLY A 125 8.12 -15.37 -8.59
C GLY A 125 7.55 -16.20 -9.73
N ARG A 126 6.42 -16.90 -9.55
CA ARG A 126 5.83 -17.80 -10.54
C ARG A 126 4.36 -17.51 -10.83
N PRO A 127 3.82 -18.03 -11.96
CA PRO A 127 2.41 -17.87 -12.32
C PRO A 127 1.42 -18.27 -11.23
N ALA A 128 1.73 -19.31 -10.45
CA ALA A 128 0.89 -19.76 -9.33
C ALA A 128 0.65 -18.65 -8.28
N MET A 129 1.66 -17.82 -7.98
CA MET A 129 1.48 -16.68 -7.10
C MET A 129 0.61 -15.60 -7.73
N VAL A 130 0.79 -15.31 -9.04
CA VAL A 130 -0.04 -14.36 -9.79
C VAL A 130 -1.51 -14.75 -9.71
N GLU A 131 -1.83 -16.03 -9.95
CA GLU A 131 -3.19 -16.57 -9.90
C GLU A 131 -3.81 -16.44 -8.51
N LYS A 132 -3.11 -16.90 -7.46
CA LYS A 132 -3.60 -16.86 -6.07
C LYS A 132 -3.84 -15.43 -5.59
N VAL A 133 -2.96 -14.49 -5.95
CA VAL A 133 -3.15 -13.08 -5.64
C VAL A 133 -4.32 -12.49 -6.41
N ALA A 134 -4.46 -12.81 -7.70
CA ALA A 134 -5.58 -12.33 -8.50
C ALA A 134 -6.94 -12.78 -7.93
N GLU A 135 -7.04 -14.01 -7.45
CA GLU A 135 -8.24 -14.53 -6.78
C GLU A 135 -8.54 -13.76 -5.49
N ALA A 136 -7.52 -13.49 -4.68
CA ALA A 136 -7.67 -12.72 -3.44
C ALA A 136 -8.11 -11.26 -3.71
N VAL A 137 -7.56 -10.61 -4.75
CA VAL A 137 -8.00 -9.27 -5.17
C VAL A 137 -9.46 -9.26 -5.59
N LYS A 138 -9.91 -10.24 -6.38
CA LYS A 138 -11.32 -10.40 -6.75
C LYS A 138 -12.22 -10.64 -5.53
N ALA A 139 -11.73 -11.37 -4.52
CA ALA A 139 -12.46 -11.55 -3.27
C ALA A 139 -12.57 -10.22 -2.49
N ALA A 140 -11.50 -9.45 -2.42
CA ALA A 140 -11.51 -8.12 -1.81
C ALA A 140 -12.44 -7.14 -2.55
N MET A 141 -12.53 -7.19 -3.90
CA MET A 141 -13.51 -6.42 -4.67
C MET A 141 -14.95 -6.75 -4.24
N ARG A 142 -15.26 -8.05 -4.09
CA ARG A 142 -16.60 -8.48 -3.62
C ARG A 142 -16.90 -7.99 -2.20
N ASP A 143 -15.93 -8.05 -1.27
CA ASP A 143 -16.09 -7.52 0.10
C ASP A 143 -16.28 -6.00 0.10
N ALA A 144 -15.59 -5.26 -0.79
CA ALA A 144 -15.79 -3.83 -0.99
C ALA A 144 -17.15 -3.50 -1.64
N GLY A 145 -17.80 -4.47 -2.29
CA GLY A 145 -18.98 -4.29 -3.11
C GLY A 145 -18.70 -3.48 -4.37
N ILE A 146 -17.54 -3.65 -4.96
CA ILE A 146 -17.10 -3.05 -6.22
C ILE A 146 -17.23 -4.09 -7.32
N ASP A 147 -18.03 -3.78 -8.35
CA ASP A 147 -18.27 -4.65 -9.50
C ASP A 147 -17.37 -4.29 -10.69
N ASP A 148 -17.13 -2.99 -10.93
CA ASP A 148 -16.25 -2.54 -12.02
C ASP A 148 -14.81 -2.31 -11.50
N PRO A 149 -13.79 -2.98 -12.05
CA PRO A 149 -12.39 -2.73 -11.68
C PRO A 149 -11.93 -1.27 -11.80
N LYS A 150 -12.59 -0.46 -12.63
CA LYS A 150 -12.28 0.98 -12.78
C LYS A 150 -12.57 1.80 -11.53
N ASP A 151 -13.44 1.29 -10.65
CA ASP A 151 -13.75 1.93 -9.37
C ASP A 151 -12.73 1.57 -8.27
N VAL A 152 -11.75 0.71 -8.58
CA VAL A 152 -10.61 0.38 -7.70
C VAL A 152 -9.50 1.39 -7.92
N HIS A 153 -9.08 2.06 -6.85
CA HIS A 153 -8.06 3.09 -6.90
C HIS A 153 -6.78 2.72 -6.13
N TYR A 154 -6.82 1.69 -5.28
CA TYR A 154 -5.67 1.27 -4.50
C TYR A 154 -5.78 -0.19 -4.07
N VAL A 155 -4.71 -0.93 -4.25
CA VAL A 155 -4.59 -2.29 -3.71
C VAL A 155 -3.27 -2.39 -2.94
N GLN A 156 -3.38 -2.28 -1.62
CA GLN A 156 -2.25 -2.51 -0.73
C GLN A 156 -2.19 -3.98 -0.37
N THR A 157 -1.01 -4.58 -0.52
CA THR A 157 -0.81 -5.98 -0.13
C THR A 157 0.39 -6.15 0.79
N LYS A 158 0.37 -7.26 1.53
CA LYS A 158 1.54 -7.80 2.19
C LYS A 158 1.60 -9.31 1.95
N THR A 159 2.75 -9.79 1.48
CA THR A 159 2.94 -11.17 1.02
C THR A 159 4.16 -11.81 1.68
N PRO A 160 4.28 -13.15 1.72
CA PRO A 160 5.49 -13.80 2.20
C PRO A 160 6.68 -13.52 1.28
N LEU A 161 7.87 -13.64 1.85
CA LEU A 161 9.15 -13.68 1.15
C LEU A 161 9.92 -14.94 1.55
N LEU A 162 11.04 -15.22 0.86
CA LEU A 162 11.86 -16.38 1.17
C LEU A 162 12.78 -16.13 2.38
N THR A 163 12.97 -17.20 3.15
CA THR A 163 14.02 -17.32 4.17
C THR A 163 14.85 -18.56 3.85
N ILE A 164 16.03 -18.71 4.46
CA ILE A 164 16.83 -19.94 4.32
C ILE A 164 16.05 -21.18 4.78
N GLU A 165 15.22 -21.03 5.81
CA GLU A 165 14.37 -22.10 6.32
C GLU A 165 13.33 -22.54 5.28
N THR A 166 12.59 -21.58 4.69
CA THR A 166 11.55 -21.90 3.70
C THR A 166 12.14 -22.43 2.38
N MET A 167 13.33 -21.98 1.99
CA MET A 167 14.05 -22.55 0.84
C MET A 167 14.42 -24.00 1.07
N ARG A 168 14.98 -24.33 2.26
CA ARG A 168 15.32 -25.71 2.63
C ARG A 168 14.10 -26.61 2.73
N ASP A 169 12.98 -26.08 3.22
CA ASP A 169 11.72 -26.81 3.21
C ASP A 169 11.29 -27.16 1.77
N ALA A 170 11.31 -26.22 0.86
CA ALA A 170 11.01 -26.45 -0.55
C ALA A 170 11.93 -27.53 -1.16
N GLU A 171 13.24 -27.41 -0.94
CA GLU A 171 14.25 -28.40 -1.41
C GLU A 171 13.96 -29.80 -0.84
N SER A 172 13.63 -29.92 0.45
CA SER A 172 13.30 -31.20 1.10
C SER A 172 12.10 -31.89 0.48
N ARG A 173 11.21 -31.11 -0.14
CA ARG A 173 10.03 -31.60 -0.89
C ARG A 173 10.30 -31.77 -2.39
N GLY A 174 11.56 -31.64 -2.84
CA GLY A 174 11.94 -31.74 -4.25
C GLY A 174 11.47 -30.55 -5.11
N GLN A 175 11.18 -29.39 -4.48
CA GLN A 175 10.77 -28.18 -5.13
C GLN A 175 11.94 -27.19 -5.23
N HIS A 176 11.86 -26.27 -6.20
CA HIS A 176 12.88 -25.23 -6.41
C HIS A 176 12.25 -23.85 -6.33
N VAL A 177 12.86 -22.94 -5.60
CA VAL A 177 12.48 -21.54 -5.54
C VAL A 177 12.97 -20.76 -6.77
N ALA A 178 12.35 -19.63 -7.08
CA ALA A 178 12.65 -18.86 -8.29
C ALA A 178 13.81 -17.84 -8.12
N CYS A 179 14.21 -17.54 -6.88
CA CYS A 179 15.23 -16.53 -6.58
C CYS A 179 15.91 -16.81 -5.23
N GLU A 180 17.01 -16.11 -4.97
CA GLU A 180 17.70 -16.10 -3.68
C GLU A 180 16.92 -15.27 -2.63
N VAL A 181 17.25 -15.51 -1.34
CA VAL A 181 16.59 -14.83 -0.20
C VAL A 181 16.67 -13.31 -0.35
N HIS A 182 17.82 -12.75 -0.72
CA HIS A 182 18.00 -11.30 -0.83
C HIS A 182 17.15 -10.64 -1.92
N ASP A 183 16.85 -11.37 -2.99
CA ASP A 183 16.05 -10.89 -4.11
C ASP A 183 14.55 -11.11 -3.89
N SER A 184 14.20 -11.96 -2.93
CA SER A 184 12.84 -12.46 -2.77
C SER A 184 11.82 -11.39 -2.41
N MET A 185 12.23 -10.31 -1.74
CA MET A 185 11.34 -9.18 -1.45
C MET A 185 10.85 -8.52 -2.74
N GLY A 186 11.77 -8.15 -3.63
CA GLY A 186 11.44 -7.53 -4.92
C GLY A 186 10.64 -8.47 -5.83
N VAL A 187 11.04 -9.76 -5.87
CA VAL A 187 10.36 -10.80 -6.67
C VAL A 187 8.94 -11.02 -6.16
N SER A 188 8.73 -11.13 -4.83
CA SER A 188 7.41 -11.29 -4.24
C SER A 188 6.53 -10.06 -4.51
N ASN A 189 7.05 -8.85 -4.29
CA ASN A 189 6.32 -7.61 -4.55
C ASN A 189 5.91 -7.49 -6.03
N GLY A 190 6.85 -7.74 -6.95
CA GLY A 190 6.57 -7.66 -8.39
C GLY A 190 5.56 -8.70 -8.86
N THR A 191 5.70 -9.95 -8.43
CA THR A 191 4.76 -11.02 -8.80
C THR A 191 3.36 -10.73 -8.25
N THR A 192 3.28 -10.17 -7.04
CA THR A 192 2.02 -9.72 -6.43
C THR A 192 1.36 -8.61 -7.26
N ALA A 193 2.15 -7.63 -7.71
CA ALA A 193 1.64 -6.54 -8.55
C ALA A 193 1.06 -7.04 -9.88
N LEU A 194 1.70 -8.04 -10.50
CA LEU A 194 1.14 -8.70 -11.68
C LEU A 194 -0.18 -9.40 -11.39
N GLY A 195 -0.34 -10.04 -10.22
CA GLY A 195 -1.60 -10.63 -9.77
C GLY A 195 -2.71 -9.59 -9.62
N ILE A 196 -2.39 -8.42 -9.08
CA ILE A 196 -3.31 -7.28 -9.01
C ILE A 196 -3.70 -6.82 -10.41
N ALA A 197 -2.72 -6.60 -11.29
CA ALA A 197 -2.95 -6.14 -12.66
C ALA A 197 -3.83 -7.12 -13.48
N VAL A 198 -3.62 -8.43 -13.31
CA VAL A 198 -4.46 -9.47 -13.93
C VAL A 198 -5.88 -9.43 -13.38
N ALA A 199 -6.04 -9.30 -12.05
CA ALA A 199 -7.36 -9.27 -11.42
C ALA A 199 -8.22 -8.09 -11.89
N LEU A 200 -7.57 -6.93 -12.10
CA LEU A 200 -8.22 -5.69 -12.54
C LEU A 200 -8.31 -5.55 -14.06
N GLY A 201 -7.77 -6.52 -14.82
CA GLY A 201 -7.80 -6.49 -16.28
C GLY A 201 -6.86 -5.48 -16.91
N GLU A 202 -5.88 -4.95 -16.17
CA GLU A 202 -4.85 -4.04 -16.69
C GLU A 202 -3.89 -4.76 -17.64
N ILE A 203 -3.62 -6.04 -17.37
CA ILE A 203 -2.79 -6.91 -18.22
C ILE A 203 -3.44 -8.30 -18.37
N LYS A 204 -3.00 -9.05 -19.37
CA LYS A 204 -3.29 -10.50 -19.47
C LYS A 204 -2.35 -11.27 -18.53
N MET A 205 -2.70 -12.53 -18.25
CA MET A 205 -1.81 -13.43 -17.48
C MET A 205 -0.43 -13.46 -18.11
N PRO A 206 0.64 -13.06 -17.36
CA PRO A 206 1.98 -13.05 -17.89
C PRO A 206 2.53 -14.47 -18.07
N LYS A 207 3.42 -14.65 -19.01
CA LYS A 207 4.21 -15.87 -19.12
C LYS A 207 5.24 -15.92 -17.99
N ALA A 208 5.70 -17.12 -17.64
CA ALA A 208 6.68 -17.30 -16.56
C ALA A 208 7.98 -16.51 -16.80
N GLU A 209 8.44 -16.43 -18.05
CA GLU A 209 9.63 -15.68 -18.45
C GLU A 209 9.47 -14.16 -18.41
N GLU A 210 8.25 -13.64 -18.33
CA GLU A 210 7.96 -12.20 -18.25
C GLU A 210 7.94 -11.68 -16.80
N ILE A 211 7.66 -12.58 -15.83
CA ILE A 211 7.58 -12.23 -14.41
C ILE A 211 8.93 -11.67 -13.94
N CYS A 212 8.92 -10.48 -13.34
CA CYS A 212 10.09 -9.74 -12.88
C CYS A 212 11.11 -9.36 -13.97
N ARG A 213 10.74 -9.47 -15.26
CA ARG A 213 11.61 -9.16 -16.39
C ARG A 213 11.00 -8.21 -17.40
N ASN A 214 9.75 -8.40 -17.77
CA ASN A 214 9.02 -7.48 -18.67
C ASN A 214 8.39 -6.34 -17.88
N LEU A 215 9.15 -5.27 -17.65
CA LEU A 215 8.72 -4.14 -16.81
C LEU A 215 7.70 -3.21 -17.49
N ASP A 216 7.30 -3.51 -18.73
CA ASP A 216 6.15 -2.83 -19.36
C ASP A 216 4.81 -3.37 -18.85
N LEU A 217 4.82 -4.55 -18.20
CA LEU A 217 3.68 -5.10 -17.50
C LEU A 217 3.65 -4.54 -16.07
N TYR A 218 2.62 -3.77 -15.72
CA TYR A 218 2.48 -3.23 -14.38
C TYR A 218 1.02 -2.95 -14.00
N SER A 219 0.77 -2.78 -12.72
CA SER A 219 -0.49 -2.24 -12.19
C SER A 219 -0.34 -0.75 -11.88
N SER A 220 -1.36 0.03 -12.22
CA SER A 220 -1.45 1.47 -11.94
C SER A 220 -1.89 1.79 -10.50
N VAL A 221 -2.34 0.79 -9.73
CA VAL A 221 -2.93 0.96 -8.39
C VAL A 221 -2.31 0.07 -7.32
N ALA A 222 -1.32 -0.75 -7.69
CA ALA A 222 -0.69 -1.68 -6.77
C ALA A 222 0.30 -1.01 -5.82
N SER A 223 0.28 -1.41 -4.56
CA SER A 223 1.30 -1.11 -3.57
C SER A 223 1.62 -2.39 -2.79
N CYS A 224 2.68 -3.09 -3.20
CA CYS A 224 3.03 -4.38 -2.65
C CYS A 224 4.18 -4.26 -1.65
N SER A 225 4.06 -4.98 -0.56
CA SER A 225 5.08 -5.16 0.46
C SER A 225 5.17 -6.63 0.82
N SER A 226 6.30 -7.09 1.33
CA SER A 226 6.47 -8.47 1.79
C SER A 226 7.12 -8.54 3.16
N GLY A 227 6.98 -9.68 3.83
CA GLY A 227 7.52 -9.92 5.16
C GLY A 227 7.66 -11.40 5.47
N VAL A 228 8.57 -11.72 6.39
CA VAL A 228 8.88 -13.11 6.82
C VAL A 228 7.77 -13.74 7.67
N GLU A 229 6.90 -12.91 8.24
CA GLU A 229 5.87 -13.29 9.18
C GLU A 229 4.59 -13.85 8.54
N LEU A 230 4.54 -13.94 7.21
CA LEU A 230 3.35 -14.31 6.46
C LEU A 230 3.53 -15.63 5.69
N THR A 231 2.42 -16.35 5.52
CA THR A 231 2.30 -17.52 4.65
C THR A 231 1.22 -17.34 3.56
N GLN A 232 0.52 -16.20 3.60
CA GLN A 232 -0.56 -15.84 2.69
C GLN A 232 -0.42 -14.38 2.27
N ALA A 233 -1.03 -13.99 1.16
CA ALA A 233 -1.15 -12.58 0.81
C ALA A 233 -2.31 -11.95 1.60
N GLN A 234 -2.03 -10.87 2.29
CA GLN A 234 -3.04 -9.95 2.83
C GLN A 234 -3.35 -8.91 1.77
N VAL A 235 -4.63 -8.68 1.49
CA VAL A 235 -5.10 -7.70 0.50
C VAL A 235 -6.02 -6.70 1.19
N VAL A 236 -5.70 -5.42 1.03
CA VAL A 236 -6.56 -4.28 1.38
C VAL A 236 -6.83 -3.50 0.10
N LEU A 237 -8.05 -3.59 -0.40
CA LEU A 237 -8.47 -2.96 -1.64
C LEU A 237 -9.37 -1.77 -1.32
N LEU A 238 -9.05 -0.62 -1.90
CA LEU A 238 -9.81 0.61 -1.72
C LEU A 238 -10.31 1.13 -3.07
N GLY A 239 -11.54 1.61 -3.07
CA GLY A 239 -12.14 2.21 -4.24
C GLY A 239 -13.32 3.10 -3.88
N ASN A 240 -14.07 3.52 -4.89
CA ASN A 240 -15.28 4.30 -4.67
C ASN A 240 -16.50 3.48 -5.09
N ARG A 241 -17.58 3.57 -4.30
CA ARG A 241 -18.82 2.84 -4.58
C ARG A 241 -20.04 3.77 -4.49
N PRO A 242 -20.95 3.73 -5.48
CA PRO A 242 -22.26 4.35 -5.39
C PRO A 242 -23.04 3.81 -4.17
N GLY A 243 -23.71 4.69 -3.43
CA GLY A 243 -24.48 4.30 -2.24
C GLY A 243 -23.67 4.00 -0.99
N ALA A 244 -22.33 4.05 -1.04
CA ALA A 244 -21.51 4.09 0.17
C ALA A 244 -21.73 5.43 0.89
N GLY A 245 -21.74 5.39 2.24
CA GLY A 245 -21.83 6.59 3.08
C GLY A 245 -20.46 7.20 3.34
N GLY A 246 -20.46 8.25 4.15
CA GLY A 246 -19.24 8.91 4.60
C GLY A 246 -18.82 10.09 3.73
N ARG A 247 -17.71 10.69 4.11
CA ARG A 247 -17.22 11.97 3.56
C ARG A 247 -15.97 11.82 2.68
N TYR A 248 -15.43 10.61 2.57
CA TYR A 248 -14.16 10.39 1.86
C TYR A 248 -14.37 9.86 0.44
N ARG A 249 -13.44 10.23 -0.43
CA ARG A 249 -13.22 9.63 -1.73
C ARG A 249 -11.75 9.31 -1.90
N ILE A 250 -11.46 8.39 -2.80
CA ILE A 250 -10.11 8.00 -3.17
C ILE A 250 -9.92 8.21 -4.67
N GLY A 251 -8.73 8.62 -5.08
CA GLY A 251 -8.33 8.71 -6.47
C GLY A 251 -6.88 8.27 -6.65
N HIS A 252 -6.50 8.01 -7.88
CA HIS A 252 -5.14 7.61 -8.21
C HIS A 252 -4.65 8.24 -9.51
N ALA A 253 -3.33 8.28 -9.64
CA ALA A 253 -2.62 8.57 -10.87
C ALA A 253 -1.30 7.79 -10.88
N VAL A 254 -0.58 7.84 -11.97
CA VAL A 254 0.74 7.23 -12.09
C VAL A 254 1.79 8.32 -12.30
N MET A 255 2.69 8.46 -11.34
CA MET A 255 3.85 9.35 -11.47
C MET A 255 4.78 8.83 -12.57
N LYS A 256 5.24 9.72 -13.43
CA LYS A 256 6.17 9.42 -14.53
C LYS A 256 7.62 9.26 -14.05
N ASP A 257 7.97 9.98 -12.99
CA ASP A 257 9.28 9.98 -12.36
C ASP A 257 9.19 10.46 -10.89
N ALA A 258 10.29 10.40 -10.15
CA ALA A 258 10.36 10.78 -8.75
C ALA A 258 10.07 12.27 -8.45
N LEU A 259 10.02 13.13 -9.46
CA LEU A 259 9.75 14.56 -9.34
C LEU A 259 8.37 14.95 -9.89
N ASP A 260 7.51 13.98 -10.20
CA ASP A 260 6.21 14.22 -10.84
C ASP A 260 5.15 14.71 -9.83
N ILE A 261 5.25 15.99 -9.48
CA ILE A 261 4.28 16.67 -8.62
C ILE A 261 2.88 16.73 -9.25
N ASP A 262 2.81 16.81 -10.59
CA ASP A 262 1.54 16.88 -11.31
C ASP A 262 0.76 15.58 -11.12
N GLY A 263 1.42 14.43 -11.12
CA GLY A 263 0.79 13.14 -10.82
C GLY A 263 0.13 13.11 -9.43
N ILE A 264 0.74 13.77 -8.43
CA ILE A 264 0.14 13.89 -7.09
C ILE A 264 -1.16 14.71 -7.15
N TYR A 265 -1.13 15.86 -7.83
CA TYR A 265 -2.34 16.68 -7.98
C TYR A 265 -3.41 16.02 -8.83
N ASP A 266 -3.03 15.20 -9.82
CA ASP A 266 -3.97 14.44 -10.63
C ASP A 266 -4.68 13.36 -9.82
N ALA A 267 -3.99 12.67 -8.91
CA ALA A 267 -4.63 11.74 -7.97
C ALA A 267 -5.63 12.44 -7.03
N ILE A 268 -5.30 13.67 -6.59
CA ILE A 268 -6.17 14.47 -5.74
C ILE A 268 -7.42 14.94 -6.51
N ARG A 269 -7.27 15.33 -7.79
CA ARG A 269 -8.40 15.68 -8.66
C ARG A 269 -9.28 14.47 -8.95
N ASP A 270 -8.69 13.31 -9.22
CA ASP A 270 -9.41 12.05 -9.44
C ASP A 270 -10.23 11.66 -8.20
N ALA A 271 -9.71 11.93 -7.01
CA ALA A 271 -10.47 11.79 -5.77
C ALA A 271 -11.62 12.81 -5.61
N GLY A 272 -11.74 13.78 -6.52
CA GLY A 272 -12.87 14.73 -6.60
C GLY A 272 -12.63 16.07 -5.91
N LEU A 273 -11.38 16.45 -5.68
CA LEU A 273 -11.04 17.78 -5.20
C LEU A 273 -10.75 18.72 -6.39
N GLU A 274 -11.50 19.80 -6.49
CA GLU A 274 -11.20 20.84 -7.47
C GLU A 274 -9.95 21.62 -7.07
N LEU A 275 -8.99 21.71 -7.96
CA LEU A 275 -7.73 22.40 -7.74
C LEU A 275 -7.49 23.44 -8.84
N PRO A 276 -6.86 24.58 -8.51
CA PRO A 276 -6.44 25.55 -9.52
C PRO A 276 -5.41 24.96 -10.48
N ALA A 277 -5.12 25.66 -11.57
CA ALA A 277 -4.14 25.22 -12.58
C ALA A 277 -2.72 25.06 -12.02
N ARG A 278 -2.38 25.81 -10.97
CA ARG A 278 -1.11 25.71 -10.23
C ARG A 278 -1.42 25.60 -8.75
N PRO A 279 -1.70 24.38 -8.27
CA PRO A 279 -2.07 24.15 -6.88
C PRO A 279 -0.92 24.45 -5.92
N ARG A 280 -1.29 24.91 -4.72
CA ARG A 280 -0.42 25.03 -3.55
C ARG A 280 -0.99 24.23 -2.41
N ALA A 281 -0.19 23.91 -1.42
CA ALA A 281 -0.65 23.16 -0.23
C ALA A 281 -1.86 23.83 0.47
N GLU A 282 -1.88 25.16 0.48
CA GLU A 282 -2.98 25.95 1.08
C GLU A 282 -4.31 25.74 0.34
N ASP A 283 -4.29 25.51 -0.98
CA ASP A 283 -5.48 25.30 -1.79
C ASP A 283 -6.19 23.97 -1.45
N LEU A 284 -5.47 23.05 -0.83
CA LEU A 284 -6.01 21.75 -0.38
C LEU A 284 -6.88 21.89 0.86
N GLY A 285 -6.72 22.98 1.63
CA GLY A 285 -7.53 23.28 2.82
C GLY A 285 -7.54 22.18 3.87
N GLY A 286 -6.45 21.40 4.00
CA GLY A 286 -6.35 20.27 4.92
C GLY A 286 -7.25 19.07 4.58
N ARG A 287 -7.82 19.03 3.37
CA ARG A 287 -8.76 17.98 2.94
C ARG A 287 -8.09 16.70 2.44
N VAL A 288 -6.79 16.70 2.19
CA VAL A 288 -6.05 15.49 1.84
C VAL A 288 -5.74 14.73 3.14
N VAL A 289 -6.38 13.58 3.32
CA VAL A 289 -6.20 12.76 4.54
C VAL A 289 -4.84 12.07 4.49
N ASN A 290 -4.51 11.41 3.39
CA ASN A 290 -3.19 10.82 3.17
C ASN A 290 -2.94 10.61 1.67
N CYS A 291 -1.64 10.55 1.31
CA CYS A 291 -1.16 10.07 0.02
C CYS A 291 -0.32 8.81 0.21
N PHE A 292 -0.55 7.84 -0.69
CA PHE A 292 0.18 6.57 -0.72
C PHE A 292 0.89 6.47 -2.06
N MET A 293 2.18 6.16 -2.04
CA MET A 293 3.01 6.14 -3.23
C MET A 293 3.94 4.94 -3.25
N LYS A 294 4.18 4.45 -4.46
CA LYS A 294 5.28 3.56 -4.76
C LYS A 294 6.32 4.30 -5.59
N CYS A 295 7.57 3.98 -5.36
CA CYS A 295 8.69 4.57 -6.11
C CYS A 295 9.87 3.61 -6.17
N GLU A 296 10.72 3.82 -7.15
CA GLU A 296 12.07 3.24 -7.18
C GLU A 296 13.02 4.16 -7.99
N ALA A 297 14.31 3.95 -7.83
CA ALA A 297 15.28 4.59 -8.70
C ALA A 297 15.16 4.04 -10.13
N ASP A 298 15.12 4.93 -11.12
CA ASP A 298 15.06 4.52 -12.52
C ASP A 298 16.30 3.70 -12.90
N ARG A 299 16.08 2.45 -13.31
CA ARG A 299 17.15 1.52 -13.69
C ARG A 299 18.01 1.98 -14.87
N ARG A 300 17.51 2.97 -15.63
CA ARG A 300 18.30 3.63 -16.70
C ARG A 300 19.37 4.58 -16.15
N GLY A 301 19.41 4.83 -14.84
CA GLY A 301 20.36 5.75 -14.20
C GLY A 301 20.16 7.22 -14.56
N THR A 302 18.97 7.59 -15.04
CA THR A 302 18.65 8.94 -15.46
C THR A 302 17.33 9.42 -14.89
N LEU A 303 17.21 10.74 -14.70
CA LEU A 303 15.99 11.41 -14.29
C LEU A 303 15.81 12.63 -15.21
N ARG A 304 14.73 12.67 -15.99
CA ARG A 304 14.44 13.74 -16.97
C ARG A 304 15.63 14.05 -17.88
N GLY A 305 16.30 12.99 -18.37
CA GLY A 305 17.47 13.09 -19.27
C GLY A 305 18.78 13.52 -18.60
N ARG A 306 18.82 13.62 -17.27
CA ARG A 306 20.02 13.90 -16.48
C ARG A 306 20.47 12.65 -15.75
N ARG A 307 21.78 12.41 -15.68
CA ARG A 307 22.36 11.34 -14.86
C ARG A 307 21.96 11.52 -13.39
N GLN A 308 21.54 10.46 -12.73
CA GLN A 308 21.30 10.41 -11.29
C GLN A 308 22.16 9.31 -10.67
N ILE A 309 22.53 9.49 -9.41
CA ILE A 309 23.49 8.62 -8.71
C ILE A 309 22.83 7.61 -7.76
N MET A 310 21.51 7.54 -7.71
CA MET A 310 20.80 6.73 -6.70
C MET A 310 21.21 5.25 -6.74
N LEU A 311 21.51 4.71 -7.94
CA LEU A 311 21.95 3.32 -8.12
C LEU A 311 23.44 3.11 -7.92
N ASP A 312 24.24 4.18 -8.00
CA ASP A 312 25.71 4.14 -7.93
C ASP A 312 26.24 4.50 -6.52
N ASP A 313 25.36 5.01 -5.62
CA ASP A 313 25.77 5.43 -4.28
C ASP A 313 26.00 4.20 -3.40
N SER A 314 27.22 4.06 -2.88
CA SER A 314 27.61 2.96 -2.00
C SER A 314 27.28 3.20 -0.52
N ASP A 315 26.99 4.45 -0.13
CA ASP A 315 26.75 4.83 1.25
C ASP A 315 25.26 4.78 1.59
N VAL A 316 24.42 5.23 0.65
CA VAL A 316 22.95 5.29 0.82
C VAL A 316 22.27 4.43 -0.23
N HIS A 317 21.59 3.38 0.20
CA HIS A 317 20.87 2.47 -0.69
C HIS A 317 19.80 3.22 -1.51
N HIS A 318 19.68 2.92 -2.80
CA HIS A 318 18.75 3.59 -3.72
C HIS A 318 17.29 3.64 -3.25
N HIS A 319 16.84 2.69 -2.47
CA HIS A 319 15.53 2.71 -1.83
C HIS A 319 15.33 3.92 -0.91
N ARG A 320 16.37 4.32 -0.16
CA ARG A 320 16.31 5.49 0.72
C ARG A 320 16.31 6.78 -0.07
N HIS A 321 17.14 6.87 -1.12
CA HIS A 321 17.14 8.00 -2.04
C HIS A 321 15.76 8.23 -2.65
N SER A 322 15.16 7.19 -3.22
CA SER A 322 13.86 7.27 -3.88
C SER A 322 12.76 7.69 -2.91
N LYS A 323 12.70 7.09 -1.70
CA LYS A 323 11.71 7.48 -0.68
C LYS A 323 11.90 8.91 -0.24
N ALA A 324 13.13 9.35 0.03
CA ALA A 324 13.41 10.71 0.47
C ALA A 324 13.01 11.74 -0.61
N ALA A 325 13.32 11.45 -1.88
CA ALA A 325 12.98 12.33 -3.00
C ALA A 325 11.45 12.44 -3.19
N VAL A 326 10.76 11.31 -3.37
CA VAL A 326 9.31 11.29 -3.58
C VAL A 326 8.57 11.79 -2.34
N GLY A 327 9.03 11.43 -1.14
CA GLY A 327 8.45 11.92 0.12
C GLY A 327 8.56 13.43 0.27
N GLY A 328 9.70 14.03 -0.14
CA GLY A 328 9.89 15.48 -0.14
C GLY A 328 8.96 16.18 -1.14
N VAL A 329 8.81 15.66 -2.36
CA VAL A 329 7.90 16.19 -3.37
C VAL A 329 6.45 16.12 -2.88
N ALA A 330 6.04 14.99 -2.33
CA ALA A 330 4.69 14.78 -1.82
C ALA A 330 4.38 15.66 -0.61
N ALA A 331 5.30 15.73 0.36
CA ALA A 331 5.14 16.59 1.53
C ALA A 331 5.00 18.08 1.14
N ALA A 332 5.80 18.52 0.18
CA ALA A 332 5.69 19.89 -0.35
C ALA A 332 4.37 20.13 -1.08
N ALA A 333 3.91 19.15 -1.88
CA ALA A 333 2.66 19.25 -2.62
C ALA A 333 1.43 19.36 -1.72
N ILE A 334 1.38 18.56 -0.63
CA ILE A 334 0.20 18.48 0.24
C ILE A 334 0.33 19.28 1.55
N GLY A 335 1.51 19.78 1.89
CA GLY A 335 1.78 20.52 3.12
C GLY A 335 1.86 19.65 4.37
N ASP A 336 2.06 18.32 4.23
CA ASP A 336 2.12 17.37 5.33
C ASP A 336 3.19 16.30 5.07
N PRO A 337 4.21 16.14 5.94
CA PRO A 337 5.24 15.10 5.81
C PRO A 337 4.77 13.69 6.20
N ALA A 338 3.60 13.55 6.82
CA ALA A 338 3.01 12.24 7.12
C ALA A 338 2.39 11.61 5.85
N VAL A 339 3.27 11.19 4.92
CA VAL A 339 2.94 10.54 3.66
C VAL A 339 3.45 9.10 3.62
N PHE A 340 2.69 8.20 3.01
CA PHE A 340 3.11 6.82 2.87
C PHE A 340 3.88 6.63 1.56
N VAL A 341 5.19 6.48 1.63
CA VAL A 341 6.05 6.17 0.48
C VAL A 341 6.73 4.82 0.70
N SER A 342 6.59 3.92 -0.25
CA SER A 342 7.20 2.59 -0.24
C SER A 342 7.98 2.36 -1.52
N VAL A 343 8.97 1.46 -1.48
CA VAL A 343 9.88 1.13 -2.61
C VAL A 343 9.68 -0.31 -3.08
N ASP A 344 10.58 -0.80 -3.91
CA ASP A 344 10.42 -2.05 -4.66
C ASP A 344 9.19 -1.98 -5.57
N ALA A 345 9.20 -1.02 -6.48
CA ALA A 345 8.08 -0.73 -7.37
C ALA A 345 8.06 -1.62 -8.64
N MET A 346 8.77 -2.74 -8.65
CA MET A 346 8.73 -3.68 -9.78
C MET A 346 7.29 -4.05 -10.13
N HIS A 347 6.88 -3.84 -11.39
CA HIS A 347 5.50 -4.01 -11.86
C HIS A 347 4.43 -3.15 -11.16
N GLN A 348 4.84 -2.09 -10.46
CA GLN A 348 3.97 -1.14 -9.75
C GLN A 348 4.16 0.26 -10.34
N GLY A 349 3.67 0.47 -11.56
CA GLY A 349 3.90 1.66 -12.37
C GLY A 349 5.10 1.51 -13.29
N PRO A 350 5.39 2.54 -14.12
CA PRO A 350 6.52 2.55 -15.05
C PRO A 350 7.85 2.69 -14.32
N GLN A 351 8.94 2.29 -14.99
CA GLN A 351 10.29 2.40 -14.45
C GLN A 351 10.62 3.85 -14.05
N GLY A 352 11.06 4.04 -12.81
CA GLY A 352 11.40 5.34 -12.23
C GLY A 352 10.19 6.17 -11.75
N GLY A 353 8.97 5.72 -12.04
CA GLY A 353 7.72 6.28 -11.55
C GLY A 353 7.05 5.38 -10.53
N GLY A 354 5.73 5.42 -10.49
CA GLY A 354 4.92 4.57 -9.62
C GLY A 354 3.52 5.13 -9.37
N PRO A 355 2.59 4.33 -8.86
CA PRO A 355 1.27 4.81 -8.49
C PRO A 355 1.33 5.82 -7.36
N VAL A 356 0.49 6.82 -7.46
CA VAL A 356 0.15 7.76 -6.39
C VAL A 356 -1.34 7.75 -6.16
N ILE A 357 -1.71 7.64 -4.91
CA ILE A 357 -3.10 7.51 -4.45
C ILE A 357 -3.37 8.61 -3.44
N ALA A 358 -4.53 9.26 -3.52
CA ALA A 358 -4.95 10.25 -2.55
C ALA A 358 -6.31 9.88 -1.95
N ILE A 359 -6.42 9.96 -0.63
CA ILE A 359 -7.71 9.93 0.07
C ILE A 359 -8.03 11.36 0.46
N VAL A 360 -9.19 11.84 0.02
CA VAL A 360 -9.63 13.21 0.28
C VAL A 360 -10.97 13.25 0.99
N ASP A 361 -11.14 14.27 1.80
CA ASP A 361 -12.39 14.64 2.42
C ASP A 361 -13.18 15.56 1.47
N VAL A 362 -14.27 15.04 0.90
CA VAL A 362 -15.15 15.79 -0.02
C VAL A 362 -16.41 16.32 0.67
N GLY A 363 -16.50 16.16 1.99
CA GLY A 363 -17.69 16.49 2.76
C GLY A 363 -18.83 15.47 2.59
N GLU A 364 -19.87 15.61 3.38
CA GLU A 364 -21.07 14.77 3.37
C GLU A 364 -21.98 15.02 2.15
#